data_23049827bbc5519762dedd0c280e82f5
#
_entry.id   23049827bbc5519762dedd0c280e82f5
#
_cell.length_a   1.000
_cell.length_b   1.000
_cell.length_c   1.000
_cell.angle_alpha   90.00
_cell.angle_beta   90.00
_cell.angle_gamma   90.00
#
_symmetry.space_group_name_H-M   'P 1'
#
loop_
_entity.id
_entity.type
_entity.pdbx_description
1 polymer ?
#
loop_
_entity_poly.entity_id
_entity_poly.type
_entity_poly.pdbx_seq_one_letter_code
_entity_poly.pdbx_strand_id
1 'polypeptide(L)'
;ENLARLKAFSNPNREAIVIAADTVVVLDGEILVKPLDAADARAMLRRMRGRTHTVYTGFCVRRGERFEVRHETTQVTFGEFSDEFLEDYVATGEPLDKAGSYGAQGRGALLVQKIDGDYWNVVGLPLFQLERTLQNFGVQISRFWANSR
;
A
#
# COMPACT_ATOMS: atom_id res chain seq x y z
N GLU A 1 6.03 4.47 -9.18
CA GLU A 1 5.36 4.43 -10.49
C GLU A 1 5.99 3.39 -11.43
N ASN A 2 7.31 3.39 -11.63
CA ASN A 2 7.98 2.48 -12.57
C ASN A 2 7.73 1.00 -12.29
N LEU A 3 7.77 0.56 -11.02
CA LEU A 3 7.50 -0.83 -10.65
C LEU A 3 6.06 -1.24 -10.95
N ALA A 4 5.08 -0.39 -10.68
CA ALA A 4 3.69 -0.65 -11.02
C ALA A 4 3.50 -0.79 -12.54
N ARG A 5 4.17 0.06 -13.33
CA ARG A 5 4.16 -0.06 -14.80
C ARG A 5 4.78 -1.38 -15.27
N LEU A 6 5.95 -1.74 -14.77
CA LEU A 6 6.61 -3.00 -15.12
C LEU A 6 5.73 -4.21 -14.79
N LYS A 7 5.11 -4.23 -13.62
CA LYS A 7 4.14 -5.27 -13.22
C LYS A 7 2.94 -5.34 -14.17
N ALA A 8 2.39 -4.19 -14.59
CA ALA A 8 1.27 -4.16 -15.52
C ALA A 8 1.65 -4.73 -16.90
N PHE A 9 2.86 -4.45 -17.38
CA PHE A 9 3.34 -4.93 -18.68
C PHE A 9 3.84 -6.38 -18.66
N SER A 10 4.08 -6.98 -17.49
CA SER A 10 4.39 -8.41 -17.39
C SER A 10 3.20 -9.32 -17.71
N ASN A 11 1.96 -8.81 -17.65
CA ASN A 11 0.78 -9.56 -18.05
C ASN A 11 0.68 -9.61 -19.59
N PRO A 12 0.63 -10.79 -20.22
CA PRO A 12 0.58 -10.92 -21.68
C PRO A 12 -0.78 -10.56 -22.31
N ASN A 13 -1.86 -10.55 -21.52
CA ASN A 13 -3.20 -10.27 -22.05
C ASN A 13 -3.31 -8.79 -22.45
N ARG A 14 -3.46 -8.54 -23.76
CA ARG A 14 -3.56 -7.20 -24.34
C ARG A 14 -4.97 -6.64 -24.38
N GLU A 15 -5.98 -7.48 -24.27
CA GLU A 15 -7.39 -7.06 -24.32
C GLU A 15 -7.94 -6.73 -22.93
N ALA A 16 -7.42 -7.38 -21.92
CA ALA A 16 -7.80 -7.13 -20.53
C ALA A 16 -7.35 -5.75 -20.05
N ILE A 17 -8.15 -5.18 -19.14
CA ILE A 17 -7.68 -4.09 -18.30
C ILE A 17 -6.85 -4.68 -17.18
N VAL A 18 -5.58 -4.32 -17.14
CA VAL A 18 -4.62 -4.75 -16.13
C VAL A 18 -4.38 -3.61 -15.16
N ILE A 19 -4.54 -3.91 -13.87
CA ILE A 19 -4.23 -2.99 -12.78
C ILE A 19 -3.05 -3.59 -12.01
N ALA A 20 -2.02 -2.79 -11.81
CA ALA A 20 -0.88 -3.16 -10.97
C ALA A 20 -0.51 -2.02 -10.05
N ALA A 21 -0.12 -2.35 -8.82
CA ALA A 21 0.30 -1.37 -7.84
C ALA A 21 1.57 -1.82 -7.11
N ASP A 22 2.26 -0.84 -6.54
CA ASP A 22 3.43 -1.05 -5.70
C ASP A 22 3.49 0.04 -4.62
N THR A 23 3.70 -0.38 -3.37
CA THR A 23 3.67 0.48 -2.19
C THR A 23 5.04 0.51 -1.53
N VAL A 24 5.47 1.71 -1.15
CA VAL A 24 6.69 1.92 -0.37
C VAL A 24 6.39 2.77 0.85
N VAL A 25 7.10 2.50 1.93
CA VAL A 25 7.07 3.26 3.18
C VAL A 25 8.38 4.03 3.29
N VAL A 26 8.31 5.31 3.63
CA VAL A 26 9.49 6.19 3.75
C VAL A 26 9.51 6.84 5.13
N LEU A 27 10.61 6.67 5.84
CA LEU A 27 10.90 7.34 7.12
C LEU A 27 12.22 8.11 6.98
N ASP A 28 12.22 9.42 7.27
CA ASP A 28 13.41 10.29 7.18
C ASP A 28 14.13 10.23 5.81
N GLY A 29 13.38 10.03 4.73
CA GLY A 29 13.95 9.91 3.38
C GLY A 29 14.49 8.52 3.05
N GLU A 30 14.46 7.57 3.98
CA GLU A 30 14.86 6.17 3.77
C GLU A 30 13.63 5.30 3.43
N ILE A 31 13.76 4.48 2.39
CA ILE A 31 12.71 3.52 2.02
C ILE A 31 12.81 2.30 2.93
N LEU A 32 11.74 2.03 3.67
CA LEU A 32 11.58 0.83 4.47
C LEU A 32 10.95 -0.26 3.60
N VAL A 33 11.76 -1.21 3.19
CA VAL A 33 11.34 -2.38 2.42
C VAL A 33 10.67 -3.42 3.32
N LYS A 34 10.34 -4.59 2.78
CA LYS A 34 9.95 -5.74 3.60
C LYS A 34 11.09 -6.17 4.51
N PRO A 35 10.83 -6.51 5.76
CA PRO A 35 11.88 -6.95 6.67
C PRO A 35 12.47 -8.29 6.23
N LEU A 36 13.75 -8.48 6.51
CA LEU A 36 14.45 -9.73 6.23
C LEU A 36 13.99 -10.86 7.16
N ASP A 37 13.71 -10.51 8.39
CA ASP A 37 13.29 -11.43 9.45
C ASP A 37 12.56 -10.68 10.59
N ALA A 38 12.25 -11.40 11.66
CA ALA A 38 11.58 -10.84 12.83
C ALA A 38 12.43 -9.80 13.57
N ALA A 39 13.76 -9.92 13.55
CA ALA A 39 14.64 -8.95 14.20
C ALA A 39 14.65 -7.62 13.43
N ASP A 40 14.71 -7.70 12.12
CA ASP A 40 14.62 -6.53 11.24
C ASP A 40 13.24 -5.84 11.33
N ALA A 41 12.15 -6.63 11.37
CA ALA A 41 10.80 -6.10 11.61
C ALA A 41 10.72 -5.30 12.92
N ARG A 42 11.29 -5.83 14.02
CA ARG A 42 11.35 -5.12 15.31
C ARG A 42 12.12 -3.80 15.19
N ALA A 43 13.25 -3.82 14.54
CA ALA A 43 14.06 -2.62 14.35
C ALA A 43 13.30 -1.55 13.57
N MET A 44 12.63 -1.91 12.48
CA MET A 44 11.81 -0.98 11.70
C MET A 44 10.67 -0.38 12.53
N LEU A 45 9.91 -1.23 13.24
CA LEU A 45 8.78 -0.79 14.06
C LEU A 45 9.21 0.13 15.21
N ARG A 46 10.35 -0.18 15.89
CA ARG A 46 10.92 0.71 16.91
C ARG A 46 11.29 2.09 16.37
N ARG A 47 11.82 2.14 15.15
CA ARG A 47 12.15 3.40 14.47
C ARG A 47 10.92 4.24 14.16
N MET A 48 9.77 3.63 13.88
CA MET A 48 8.52 4.32 13.55
C MET A 48 7.67 4.67 14.77
N ARG A 49 7.91 4.08 15.94
CA ARG A 49 7.17 4.33 17.20
C ARG A 49 7.10 5.81 17.51
N GLY A 50 5.90 6.34 17.77
CA GLY A 50 5.67 7.75 18.10
C GLY A 50 6.01 8.74 16.97
N ARG A 51 6.20 8.27 15.73
CA ARG A 51 6.66 9.09 14.61
C ARG A 51 5.74 9.01 13.41
N THR A 52 5.89 10.01 12.54
CA THR A 52 5.18 10.07 11.26
C THR A 52 6.10 9.58 10.15
N HIS A 53 5.59 8.69 9.32
CA HIS A 53 6.21 8.22 8.09
C HIS A 53 5.27 8.44 6.90
N THR A 54 5.79 8.34 5.70
CA THR A 54 5.03 8.57 4.47
C THR A 54 4.88 7.26 3.70
N VAL A 55 3.66 6.99 3.27
CA VAL A 55 3.32 5.84 2.39
C VAL A 55 3.03 6.36 1.00
N TYR A 56 3.73 5.82 0.01
CA TYR A 56 3.51 6.08 -1.40
C TYR A 56 3.02 4.81 -2.08
N THR A 57 1.91 4.88 -2.78
CA THR A 57 1.48 3.81 -3.68
C THR A 57 1.42 4.33 -5.10
N GLY A 58 2.24 3.75 -5.97
CA GLY A 58 2.14 3.92 -7.40
C GLY A 58 1.24 2.84 -7.99
N PHE A 59 0.37 3.20 -8.94
CA PHE A 59 -0.41 2.22 -9.67
C PHE A 59 -0.41 2.51 -11.18
N CYS A 60 -0.63 1.47 -11.96
CA CYS A 60 -0.74 1.53 -13.40
C CYS A 60 -2.03 0.84 -13.84
N VAL A 61 -2.79 1.50 -14.71
CA VAL A 61 -3.90 0.90 -15.45
C VAL A 61 -3.46 0.79 -16.91
N ARG A 62 -3.59 -0.40 -17.50
CA ARG A 62 -3.18 -0.67 -18.88
C ARG A 62 -4.25 -1.47 -19.63
N ARG A 63 -4.44 -1.13 -20.90
CA ARG A 63 -5.15 -1.96 -21.87
C ARG A 63 -4.41 -1.90 -23.22
N GLY A 64 -3.88 -3.02 -23.67
CA GLY A 64 -3.00 -3.06 -24.84
C GLY A 64 -1.73 -2.23 -24.63
N GLU A 65 -1.48 -1.29 -25.52
CA GLU A 65 -0.36 -0.35 -25.42
C GLU A 65 -0.73 0.95 -24.67
N ARG A 66 -2.02 1.21 -24.47
CA ARG A 66 -2.48 2.37 -23.70
C ARG A 66 -2.33 2.10 -22.20
N PHE A 67 -1.72 3.04 -21.49
CA PHE A 67 -1.59 2.97 -20.04
C PHE A 67 -1.64 4.35 -19.39
N GLU A 68 -2.02 4.39 -18.12
CA GLU A 68 -1.87 5.53 -17.23
C GLU A 68 -1.17 5.08 -15.95
N VAL A 69 -0.22 5.89 -15.47
CA VAL A 69 0.48 5.69 -14.20
C VAL A 69 0.14 6.87 -13.29
N ARG A 70 -0.22 6.57 -12.06
CA ARG A 70 -0.53 7.52 -11.00
C ARG A 70 0.14 7.11 -9.71
N HIS A 71 0.20 8.03 -8.77
CA HIS A 71 0.59 7.72 -7.40
C HIS A 71 -0.23 8.55 -6.41
N GLU A 72 -0.29 8.04 -5.19
CA GLU A 72 -0.89 8.71 -4.05
C GLU A 72 0.11 8.71 -2.88
N THR A 73 -0.04 9.69 -2.01
CA THR A 73 0.84 9.92 -0.86
C THR A 73 0.01 10.13 0.39
N THR A 74 0.32 9.39 1.47
CA THR A 74 -0.38 9.49 2.74
C THR A 74 0.60 9.50 3.90
N GLN A 75 0.40 10.38 4.86
CA GLN A 75 1.16 10.38 6.09
C GLN A 75 0.50 9.51 7.15
N VAL A 76 1.27 8.66 7.80
CA VAL A 76 0.82 7.78 8.87
C VAL A 76 1.63 8.07 10.12
N THR A 77 0.96 8.37 11.23
CA THR A 77 1.60 8.57 12.52
C THR A 77 1.34 7.35 13.40
N PHE A 78 2.40 6.71 13.87
CA PHE A 78 2.29 5.68 14.89
C PHE A 78 2.16 6.28 16.28
N GLY A 79 1.36 5.64 17.11
CA GLY A 79 1.30 5.90 18.54
C GLY A 79 2.53 5.38 19.29
N GLU A 80 2.57 5.69 20.58
CA GLU A 80 3.49 5.03 21.52
C GLU A 80 2.93 3.66 21.87
N PHE A 81 3.81 2.66 21.92
CA PHE A 81 3.50 1.30 22.33
C PHE A 81 4.70 0.66 23.04
N SER A 82 4.46 -0.31 23.92
CA SER A 82 5.51 -0.99 24.67
C SER A 82 6.31 -1.95 23.79
N ASP A 83 7.49 -2.35 24.26
CA ASP A 83 8.25 -3.41 23.60
C ASP A 83 7.53 -4.76 23.67
N GLU A 84 6.78 -5.03 24.72
CA GLU A 84 5.95 -6.23 24.85
C GLU A 84 4.88 -6.27 23.74
N PHE A 85 4.14 -5.17 23.54
CA PHE A 85 3.16 -5.07 22.44
C PHE A 85 3.82 -5.31 21.07
N LEU A 86 5.01 -4.76 20.87
CA LEU A 86 5.76 -4.94 19.62
C LEU A 86 6.16 -6.41 19.41
N GLU A 87 6.64 -7.10 20.46
CA GLU A 87 6.99 -8.53 20.40
C GLU A 87 5.75 -9.38 20.05
N ASP A 88 4.61 -9.11 20.68
CA ASP A 88 3.36 -9.81 20.42
C ASP A 88 2.92 -9.60 18.96
N TYR A 89 3.03 -8.37 18.46
CA TYR A 89 2.69 -8.10 17.05
C TYR A 89 3.63 -8.83 16.08
N VAL A 90 4.94 -8.80 16.32
CA VAL A 90 5.90 -9.49 15.45
C VAL A 90 5.70 -11.01 15.50
N ALA A 91 5.36 -11.56 16.66
CA ALA A 91 5.08 -13.00 16.81
C ALA A 91 3.89 -13.47 15.97
N THR A 92 2.98 -12.58 15.54
CA THR A 92 1.88 -12.94 14.64
C THR A 92 2.34 -13.31 13.23
N GLY A 93 3.56 -12.93 12.84
CA GLY A 93 4.07 -13.06 11.47
C GLY A 93 3.53 -12.03 10.47
N GLU A 94 2.50 -11.25 10.83
CA GLU A 94 1.89 -10.23 9.95
C GLU A 94 2.89 -9.20 9.41
N PRO A 95 3.90 -8.74 10.17
CA PRO A 95 4.89 -7.78 9.68
C PRO A 95 5.75 -8.26 8.52
N LEU A 96 5.99 -9.58 8.40
CA LEU A 96 7.12 -10.13 7.65
C LEU A 96 6.97 -10.00 6.12
N ASP A 97 5.77 -9.83 5.60
CA ASP A 97 5.52 -9.71 4.17
C ASP A 97 5.17 -8.28 3.71
N LYS A 98 5.31 -7.28 4.60
CA LYS A 98 4.86 -5.91 4.34
C LYS A 98 5.99 -4.88 4.37
N ALA A 99 5.96 -3.95 3.42
CA ALA A 99 6.84 -2.78 3.46
C ALA A 99 6.61 -2.00 4.76
N GLY A 100 7.69 -1.61 5.46
CA GLY A 100 7.61 -0.95 6.76
C GLY A 100 7.12 -1.83 7.89
N SER A 101 7.02 -3.14 7.69
CA SER A 101 6.70 -4.13 8.73
C SER A 101 5.34 -3.96 9.41
N TYR A 102 4.30 -3.43 8.73
CA TYR A 102 2.95 -3.40 9.30
C TYR A 102 1.85 -3.44 8.24
N GLY A 103 0.66 -3.90 8.64
CA GLY A 103 -0.55 -3.86 7.84
C GLY A 103 -1.63 -2.99 8.49
N ALA A 104 -2.07 -1.94 7.78
CA ALA A 104 -3.10 -1.03 8.30
C ALA A 104 -4.50 -1.68 8.42
N GLN A 105 -4.75 -2.79 7.72
CA GLN A 105 -6.01 -3.54 7.77
C GLN A 105 -6.03 -4.64 8.82
N GLY A 106 -4.85 -5.12 9.25
CA GLY A 106 -4.73 -6.22 10.20
C GLY A 106 -4.53 -5.74 11.64
N ARG A 107 -3.76 -6.52 12.39
CA ARG A 107 -3.40 -6.19 13.77
C ARG A 107 -2.53 -4.94 13.88
N GLY A 108 -1.74 -4.65 12.84
CA GLY A 108 -0.96 -3.42 12.73
C GLY A 108 -1.78 -2.14 12.71
N ALA A 109 -3.11 -2.21 12.52
CA ALA A 109 -3.99 -1.06 12.72
C ALA A 109 -3.88 -0.46 14.13
N LEU A 110 -3.55 -1.29 15.15
CA LEU A 110 -3.38 -0.84 16.53
C LEU A 110 -2.11 0.00 16.76
N LEU A 111 -1.16 -0.02 15.83
CA LEU A 111 0.02 0.85 15.85
C LEU A 111 -0.30 2.26 15.36
N VAL A 112 -1.34 2.41 14.54
CA VAL A 112 -1.66 3.64 13.83
C VAL A 112 -2.50 4.57 14.71
N GLN A 113 -1.92 5.71 15.07
CA GLN A 113 -2.60 6.78 15.81
C GLN A 113 -3.38 7.72 14.88
N LYS A 114 -2.82 8.04 13.71
CA LYS A 114 -3.40 8.99 12.75
C LYS A 114 -3.03 8.63 11.32
N ILE A 115 -3.97 8.83 10.40
CA ILE A 115 -3.73 8.82 8.96
C ILE A 115 -4.13 10.20 8.42
N ASP A 116 -3.25 10.81 7.63
CA ASP A 116 -3.46 12.09 6.95
C ASP A 116 -3.32 11.87 5.45
N GLY A 117 -4.43 11.73 4.76
CA GLY A 117 -4.54 11.36 3.35
C GLY A 117 -5.47 10.18 3.09
N ASP A 118 -5.18 9.41 2.05
CA ASP A 118 -6.00 8.27 1.62
C ASP A 118 -5.64 6.99 2.38
N TYR A 119 -6.59 6.45 3.15
CA TYR A 119 -6.45 5.16 3.84
C TYR A 119 -6.18 4.01 2.87
N TRP A 120 -6.86 3.99 1.72
CA TRP A 120 -6.68 2.92 0.75
C TRP A 120 -5.31 2.95 0.07
N ASN A 121 -4.70 4.14 -0.01
CA ASN A 121 -3.30 4.26 -0.37
C ASN A 121 -2.40 3.52 0.62
N VAL A 122 -2.64 3.67 1.92
CA VAL A 122 -1.87 2.97 2.98
C VAL A 122 -2.05 1.45 2.87
N VAL A 123 -3.26 1.01 2.53
CA VAL A 123 -3.57 -0.42 2.28
C VAL A 123 -2.85 -0.97 1.05
N GLY A 124 -2.54 -0.12 0.05
CA GLY A 124 -1.77 -0.48 -1.13
C GLY A 124 -2.46 -0.26 -2.46
N LEU A 125 -3.65 0.35 -2.49
CA LEU A 125 -4.34 0.72 -3.74
C LEU A 125 -5.28 1.91 -3.49
N PRO A 126 -4.97 3.13 -3.97
CA PRO A 126 -5.79 4.32 -3.79
C PRO A 126 -7.06 4.25 -4.64
N LEU A 127 -8.15 3.75 -4.05
CA LEU A 127 -9.38 3.37 -4.77
C LEU A 127 -10.06 4.54 -5.45
N PHE A 128 -10.06 5.72 -4.84
CA PHE A 128 -10.65 6.91 -5.44
C PHE A 128 -9.94 7.30 -6.74
N GLN A 129 -8.62 7.36 -6.71
CA GLN A 129 -7.80 7.67 -7.88
C GLN A 129 -7.89 6.57 -8.94
N LEU A 130 -7.93 5.30 -8.51
CA LEU A 130 -8.08 4.16 -9.40
C LEU A 130 -9.40 4.25 -10.18
N GLU A 131 -10.52 4.51 -9.52
CA GLU A 131 -11.83 4.61 -10.17
C GLU A 131 -11.82 5.73 -11.22
N ARG A 132 -11.27 6.90 -10.90
CA ARG A 132 -11.11 8.01 -11.84
C ARG A 132 -10.26 7.64 -13.06
N THR A 133 -9.19 6.89 -12.83
CA THR A 133 -8.32 6.43 -13.92
C THR A 133 -9.04 5.39 -14.79
N LEU A 134 -9.79 4.46 -14.20
CA LEU A 134 -10.57 3.45 -14.93
C LEU A 134 -11.63 4.07 -15.85
N GLN A 135 -12.24 5.19 -15.44
CA GLN A 135 -13.18 5.92 -16.29
C GLN A 135 -12.52 6.37 -17.62
N ASN A 136 -11.25 6.73 -17.62
CA ASN A 136 -10.51 7.07 -18.83
C ASN A 136 -10.36 5.86 -19.78
N PHE A 137 -10.43 4.64 -19.24
CA PHE A 137 -10.43 3.38 -20.01
C PHE A 137 -11.84 2.87 -20.36
N GLY A 138 -12.88 3.68 -20.09
CA GLY A 138 -14.27 3.32 -20.37
C GLY A 138 -14.90 2.38 -19.35
N VAL A 139 -14.26 2.18 -18.19
CA VAL A 139 -14.77 1.36 -17.08
C VAL A 139 -15.34 2.26 -16.00
N GLN A 140 -16.58 2.00 -15.64
CA GLN A 140 -17.25 2.63 -14.49
C GLN A 140 -17.65 1.53 -13.51
N ILE A 141 -16.99 1.48 -12.36
CA ILE A 141 -17.15 0.39 -11.38
C ILE A 141 -18.61 0.28 -10.90
N SER A 142 -19.30 1.41 -10.71
CA SER A 142 -20.69 1.43 -10.25
C SER A 142 -21.68 0.66 -11.15
N ARG A 143 -21.36 0.48 -12.43
CA ARG A 143 -22.20 -0.32 -13.34
C ARG A 143 -22.24 -1.80 -12.99
N PHE A 144 -21.23 -2.30 -12.27
CA PHE A 144 -21.17 -3.70 -11.84
C PHE A 144 -22.02 -3.95 -10.57
N TRP A 145 -22.38 -2.91 -9.81
CA TRP A 145 -23.22 -3.08 -8.61
C TRP A 145 -24.65 -3.52 -8.92
N ALA A 146 -25.18 -3.14 -10.11
CA ALA A 146 -26.52 -3.51 -10.54
C ALA A 146 -26.71 -5.01 -10.78
N ASN A 147 -25.61 -5.73 -11.07
CA ASN A 147 -25.62 -7.16 -11.39
C ASN A 147 -25.35 -8.07 -10.17
N SER A 148 -25.24 -7.49 -8.96
CA SER A 148 -24.91 -8.20 -7.71
C SER A 148 -26.14 -8.43 -6.83
N ARG A 149 -27.37 -8.43 -7.39
CA ARG A 149 -28.64 -8.72 -6.69
C ARG A 149 -29.13 -10.13 -7.03
#